data_cf92efc8045671db58555fc9e9e0aba7
#
_entry.id   cf92efc8045671db58555fc9e9e0aba7
#
_cell.length_a   1.000
_cell.length_b   1.000
_cell.length_c   1.000
_cell.angle_alpha   90.00
_cell.angle_beta   90.00
_cell.angle_gamma   90.00
#
_symmetry.space_group_name_H-M   'P 1'
#
loop_
_entity.id
_entity.type
_entity.pdbx_description
1 polymer ?
#
loop_
_entity_poly.entity_id
_entity_poly.type
_entity_poly.pdbx_seq_one_letter_code
_entity_poly.pdbx_strand_id
1 'polypeptide(L)'
;MKGIFQIIACTILFASVSARADYAKGCDDPEYLQFMQTRYASFEAKNRRLLDETWQNYQRSLASGDNAFQIISDLSQHLRYSAQFEPVSEVKAKIEKVFSHVDALSVNQQIAGDVFDSFGSEKHAVGIAQAWLAYRQGEQQRAFEFLLKSIESGSSAVLNSFGPDFSFVRQLYRDGHTAPVITYINKTRQFWTGTRPDNLRYVWLQMIKAGCPVQFDFYDTIKVKELGLSVRDVNQREAADY
;
A
#
# COMPACT_ATOMS: atom_id res chain seq x y z
N MET A 1 28.92 81.11 17.67
CA MET A 1 27.93 80.17 18.17
C MET A 1 28.10 78.89 17.35
N LYS A 2 28.69 77.85 17.96
CA LYS A 2 28.97 76.57 17.30
C LYS A 2 27.93 75.55 17.80
N GLY A 3 27.03 75.14 16.94
CA GLY A 3 26.01 74.07 17.23
C GLY A 3 26.64 72.69 17.03
N ILE A 4 26.68 71.90 18.09
CA ILE A 4 27.10 70.51 18.07
C ILE A 4 25.88 69.63 17.73
N PHE A 5 25.88 68.99 16.57
CA PHE A 5 24.92 67.95 16.22
C PHE A 5 25.39 66.62 16.81
N GLN A 6 24.70 66.09 17.78
CA GLN A 6 24.86 64.77 18.33
C GLN A 6 24.04 63.77 17.46
N ILE A 7 24.75 62.92 16.72
CA ILE A 7 24.18 61.81 15.99
C ILE A 7 24.01 60.64 16.97
N ILE A 8 22.80 60.31 17.32
CA ILE A 8 22.46 59.10 18.10
C ILE A 8 22.43 57.95 17.11
N ALA A 9 23.44 57.11 17.10
CA ALA A 9 23.45 55.84 16.38
C ALA A 9 22.59 54.84 17.12
N CYS A 10 21.39 54.55 16.58
CA CYS A 10 20.49 53.53 17.07
C CYS A 10 20.95 52.17 16.50
N THR A 11 21.71 51.43 17.27
CA THR A 11 22.12 50.04 16.91
C THR A 11 20.94 49.11 17.13
N ILE A 12 20.23 48.77 16.05
CA ILE A 12 19.20 47.74 16.05
C ILE A 12 19.93 46.38 16.06
N LEU A 13 19.96 45.75 17.24
CA LEU A 13 20.33 44.36 17.40
C LEU A 13 19.22 43.46 16.76
N PHE A 14 19.44 42.99 15.53
CA PHE A 14 18.69 41.89 14.99
C PHE A 14 19.05 40.62 15.77
N ALA A 15 18.30 40.31 16.80
CA ALA A 15 18.28 39.00 17.38
C ALA A 15 17.66 38.08 16.30
N SER A 16 18.48 37.37 15.55
CA SER A 16 18.06 36.25 14.72
C SER A 16 17.51 35.16 15.63
N VAL A 17 16.23 35.22 15.89
CA VAL A 17 15.48 34.10 16.44
C VAL A 17 15.50 33.04 15.35
N SER A 18 16.45 32.12 15.47
CA SER A 18 16.39 30.85 14.76
C SER A 18 15.13 30.13 15.31
N ALA A 19 13.99 30.39 14.69
CA ALA A 19 12.82 29.55 14.86
C ALA A 19 13.22 28.16 14.35
N ARG A 20 13.81 27.33 15.22
CA ARG A 20 13.65 25.89 15.08
C ARG A 20 12.14 25.71 15.17
N ALA A 21 11.52 25.41 14.02
CA ALA A 21 10.21 24.85 14.00
C ALA A 21 10.30 23.56 14.81
N ASP A 22 9.93 23.62 16.09
CA ASP A 22 9.57 22.44 16.85
C ASP A 22 8.33 21.91 16.12
N TYR A 23 8.53 21.00 15.18
CA TYR A 23 7.43 20.26 14.58
C TYR A 23 6.62 19.68 15.72
N ALA A 24 5.33 19.97 15.73
CA ALA A 24 4.41 19.33 16.66
C ALA A 24 4.58 17.82 16.49
N LYS A 25 5.20 17.19 17.49
CA LYS A 25 5.61 15.78 17.41
C LYS A 25 4.40 14.93 17.77
N GLY A 26 3.76 14.37 16.79
CA GLY A 26 2.65 13.46 17.03
C GLY A 26 1.78 13.22 15.79
N CYS A 27 0.92 12.23 15.91
CA CYS A 27 0.00 11.83 14.85
C CYS A 27 -1.10 12.87 14.58
N ASP A 28 -1.32 13.77 15.54
CA ASP A 28 -2.33 14.85 15.46
C ASP A 28 -1.77 16.15 14.87
N ASP A 29 -0.52 16.14 14.43
CA ASP A 29 0.09 17.28 13.74
C ASP A 29 -0.76 17.69 12.54
N PRO A 30 -1.29 18.93 12.46
CA PRO A 30 -2.12 19.38 11.35
C PRO A 30 -1.44 19.29 9.99
N GLU A 31 -0.14 19.54 9.91
CA GLU A 31 0.64 19.43 8.66
C GLU A 31 0.73 17.97 8.20
N TYR A 32 0.95 17.06 9.15
CA TYR A 32 0.95 15.63 8.87
C TYR A 32 -0.44 15.13 8.40
N LEU A 33 -1.51 15.54 9.09
CA LEU A 33 -2.87 15.17 8.70
C LEU A 33 -3.23 15.69 7.31
N GLN A 34 -2.87 16.94 6.99
CA GLN A 34 -3.06 17.51 5.66
C GLN A 34 -2.24 16.78 4.59
N PHE A 35 -0.98 16.47 4.89
CA PHE A 35 -0.13 15.65 4.03
C PHE A 35 -0.79 14.30 3.73
N MET A 36 -1.31 13.60 4.75
CA MET A 36 -1.96 12.31 4.58
C MET A 36 -3.25 12.38 3.75
N GLN A 37 -4.06 13.43 3.92
CA GLN A 37 -5.23 13.66 3.06
C GLN A 37 -4.83 13.81 1.59
N THR A 38 -3.80 14.61 1.32
CA THR A 38 -3.27 14.81 -0.03
C THR A 38 -2.72 13.50 -0.61
N ARG A 39 -2.03 12.69 0.19
CA ARG A 39 -1.52 11.39 -0.24
C ARG A 39 -2.64 10.41 -0.59
N TYR A 40 -3.68 10.32 0.22
CA TYR A 40 -4.82 9.44 -0.06
C TYR A 40 -5.55 9.85 -1.34
N ALA A 41 -5.77 11.14 -1.56
CA ALA A 41 -6.33 11.65 -2.81
C ALA A 41 -5.45 11.32 -4.03
N SER A 42 -4.12 11.43 -3.87
CA SER A 42 -3.15 11.07 -4.91
C SER A 42 -3.17 9.57 -5.25
N PHE A 43 -3.30 8.70 -4.25
CA PHE A 43 -3.46 7.26 -4.48
C PHE A 43 -4.75 6.95 -5.25
N GLU A 44 -5.85 7.58 -4.87
CA GLU A 44 -7.13 7.39 -5.58
C GLU A 44 -7.04 7.86 -7.03
N ALA A 45 -6.52 9.05 -7.27
CA ALA A 45 -6.34 9.60 -8.63
C ALA A 45 -5.44 8.71 -9.49
N LYS A 46 -4.34 8.20 -8.90
CA LYS A 46 -3.46 7.23 -9.56
C LYS A 46 -4.19 5.94 -9.90
N ASN A 47 -4.97 5.39 -8.97
CA ASN A 47 -5.68 4.14 -9.19
C ASN A 47 -6.77 4.28 -10.25
N ARG A 48 -7.46 5.42 -10.32
CA ARG A 48 -8.44 5.73 -11.40
C ARG A 48 -7.77 5.76 -12.77
N ARG A 49 -6.58 6.39 -12.89
CA ARG A 49 -5.83 6.36 -14.16
C ARG A 49 -5.39 4.95 -14.54
N LEU A 50 -4.89 4.18 -13.56
CA LEU A 50 -4.43 2.82 -13.79
C LEU A 50 -5.58 1.86 -14.14
N LEU A 51 -6.81 2.17 -13.76
CA LEU A 51 -7.99 1.43 -14.18
C LEU A 51 -8.10 1.41 -15.72
N ASP A 52 -8.01 2.57 -16.36
CA ASP A 52 -8.10 2.68 -17.83
C ASP A 52 -6.88 2.07 -18.52
N GLU A 53 -5.67 2.36 -18.00
CA GLU A 53 -4.42 1.87 -18.58
C GLU A 53 -4.35 0.33 -18.56
N THR A 54 -4.71 -0.31 -17.46
CA THR A 54 -4.67 -1.76 -17.32
C THR A 54 -5.76 -2.46 -18.12
N TRP A 55 -6.92 -1.82 -18.29
CA TRP A 55 -7.93 -2.35 -19.20
C TRP A 55 -7.46 -2.35 -20.65
N GLN A 56 -6.83 -1.28 -21.09
CA GLN A 56 -6.24 -1.20 -22.42
C GLN A 56 -5.12 -2.22 -22.63
N ASN A 57 -4.31 -2.52 -21.59
CA ASN A 57 -3.29 -3.56 -21.66
C ASN A 57 -3.94 -4.92 -21.91
N TYR A 58 -4.94 -5.28 -21.10
CA TYR A 58 -5.67 -6.54 -21.28
C TYR A 58 -6.30 -6.66 -22.69
N GLN A 59 -6.94 -5.59 -23.18
CA GLN A 59 -7.52 -5.58 -24.53
C GLN A 59 -6.46 -5.78 -25.61
N ARG A 60 -5.29 -5.20 -25.42
CA ARG A 60 -4.16 -5.35 -26.35
C ARG A 60 -3.63 -6.78 -26.37
N SER A 61 -3.43 -7.40 -25.22
CA SER A 61 -2.98 -8.80 -25.10
C SER A 61 -3.95 -9.77 -25.78
N LEU A 62 -5.26 -9.52 -25.66
CA LEU A 62 -6.28 -10.30 -26.38
C LEU A 62 -6.17 -10.11 -27.91
N ALA A 63 -6.03 -8.87 -28.37
CA ALA A 63 -5.98 -8.55 -29.81
C ALA A 63 -4.68 -9.03 -30.47
N SER A 64 -3.57 -9.03 -29.73
CA SER A 64 -2.27 -9.51 -30.21
C SER A 64 -2.17 -11.03 -30.23
N GLY A 65 -3.10 -11.75 -29.59
CA GLY A 65 -3.01 -13.19 -29.39
C GLY A 65 -1.83 -13.58 -28.50
N ASP A 66 -1.56 -12.77 -27.46
CA ASP A 66 -0.51 -13.04 -26.49
C ASP A 66 -0.72 -14.39 -25.80
N ASN A 67 0.33 -14.90 -25.15
CA ASN A 67 0.20 -16.17 -24.44
C ASN A 67 -0.81 -16.04 -23.28
N ALA A 68 -1.42 -17.16 -22.93
CA ALA A 68 -2.50 -17.19 -21.94
C ALA A 68 -2.08 -16.66 -20.56
N PHE A 69 -0.80 -16.82 -20.15
CA PHE A 69 -0.29 -16.28 -18.89
C PHE A 69 -0.30 -14.75 -18.90
N GLN A 70 0.09 -14.10 -20.00
CA GLN A 70 0.05 -12.65 -20.12
C GLN A 70 -1.38 -12.13 -20.07
N ILE A 71 -2.32 -12.79 -20.77
CA ILE A 71 -3.74 -12.42 -20.75
C ILE A 71 -4.32 -12.52 -19.33
N ILE A 72 -4.02 -13.60 -18.60
CA ILE A 72 -4.45 -13.81 -17.21
C ILE A 72 -3.83 -12.74 -16.31
N SER A 73 -2.54 -12.47 -16.47
CA SER A 73 -1.83 -11.47 -15.68
C SER A 73 -2.41 -10.06 -15.86
N ASP A 74 -2.62 -9.63 -17.11
CA ASP A 74 -3.14 -8.30 -17.41
C ASP A 74 -4.57 -8.11 -16.88
N LEU A 75 -5.44 -9.12 -17.02
CA LEU A 75 -6.79 -9.05 -16.48
C LEU A 75 -6.77 -9.04 -14.93
N SER A 76 -5.92 -9.85 -14.32
CA SER A 76 -5.76 -9.87 -12.86
C SER A 76 -5.22 -8.56 -12.31
N GLN A 77 -4.27 -7.95 -13.03
CA GLN A 77 -3.77 -6.63 -12.67
C GLN A 77 -4.85 -5.54 -12.78
N HIS A 78 -5.69 -5.60 -13.81
CA HIS A 78 -6.82 -4.70 -13.96
C HIS A 78 -7.83 -4.85 -12.80
N LEU A 79 -8.08 -6.06 -12.31
CA LEU A 79 -8.97 -6.30 -11.17
C LEU A 79 -8.59 -5.53 -9.90
N ARG A 80 -7.31 -5.23 -9.66
CA ARG A 80 -6.84 -4.43 -8.52
C ARG A 80 -7.46 -3.03 -8.47
N TYR A 81 -7.74 -2.46 -9.65
CA TYR A 81 -8.33 -1.13 -9.79
C TYR A 81 -9.84 -1.20 -10.04
N SER A 82 -10.28 -2.11 -10.88
CA SER A 82 -11.67 -2.40 -11.19
C SER A 82 -12.51 -2.60 -9.92
N ALA A 83 -12.02 -3.40 -8.99
CA ALA A 83 -12.70 -3.70 -7.73
C ALA A 83 -12.94 -2.47 -6.84
N GLN A 84 -12.19 -1.40 -7.01
CA GLN A 84 -12.34 -0.16 -6.25
C GLN A 84 -13.44 0.74 -6.82
N PHE A 85 -13.64 0.76 -8.14
CA PHE A 85 -14.38 1.83 -8.81
C PHE A 85 -15.54 1.36 -9.68
N GLU A 86 -15.44 0.17 -10.28
CA GLU A 86 -16.46 -0.31 -11.22
C GLU A 86 -17.66 -0.96 -10.50
N PRO A 87 -18.82 -1.08 -11.20
CA PRO A 87 -19.98 -1.77 -10.67
C PRO A 87 -19.63 -3.21 -10.22
N VAL A 88 -20.25 -3.65 -9.13
CA VAL A 88 -20.01 -4.99 -8.54
C VAL A 88 -20.24 -6.10 -9.56
N SER A 89 -21.26 -5.99 -10.40
CA SER A 89 -21.57 -6.97 -11.45
C SER A 89 -20.46 -7.10 -12.50
N GLU A 90 -19.86 -5.98 -12.90
CA GLU A 90 -18.76 -5.97 -13.87
C GLU A 90 -17.50 -6.60 -13.29
N VAL A 91 -17.17 -6.28 -12.04
CA VAL A 91 -16.03 -6.87 -11.37
C VAL A 91 -16.21 -8.39 -11.19
N LYS A 92 -17.41 -8.84 -10.82
CA LYS A 92 -17.73 -10.29 -10.76
C LYS A 92 -17.50 -10.97 -12.08
N ALA A 93 -18.03 -10.41 -13.18
CA ALA A 93 -17.83 -10.95 -14.52
C ALA A 93 -16.35 -11.04 -14.92
N LYS A 94 -15.53 -10.04 -14.52
CA LYS A 94 -14.08 -10.05 -14.78
C LYS A 94 -13.36 -11.12 -13.95
N ILE A 95 -13.75 -11.33 -12.69
CA ILE A 95 -13.23 -12.43 -11.87
C ILE A 95 -13.54 -13.78 -12.50
N GLU A 96 -14.79 -14.01 -12.92
CA GLU A 96 -15.19 -15.24 -13.62
C GLU A 96 -14.39 -15.43 -14.92
N LYS A 97 -14.10 -14.33 -15.63
CA LYS A 97 -13.28 -14.37 -16.84
C LYS A 97 -11.83 -14.76 -16.57
N VAL A 98 -11.23 -14.33 -15.45
CA VAL A 98 -9.90 -14.82 -15.03
C VAL A 98 -9.94 -16.32 -14.85
N PHE A 99 -10.92 -16.86 -14.12
CA PHE A 99 -11.05 -18.31 -13.94
C PHE A 99 -11.26 -19.04 -15.26
N SER A 100 -12.11 -18.52 -16.15
CA SER A 100 -12.33 -19.10 -17.48
C SER A 100 -11.04 -19.15 -18.31
N HIS A 101 -10.17 -18.14 -18.23
CA HIS A 101 -8.86 -18.18 -18.90
C HIS A 101 -7.94 -19.23 -18.27
N VAL A 102 -7.97 -19.39 -16.95
CA VAL A 102 -7.18 -20.42 -16.24
C VAL A 102 -7.68 -21.81 -16.59
N ASP A 103 -8.99 -22.05 -16.62
CA ASP A 103 -9.61 -23.33 -16.96
C ASP A 103 -9.34 -23.74 -18.43
N ALA A 104 -9.15 -22.76 -19.30
CA ALA A 104 -8.80 -23.00 -20.69
C ALA A 104 -7.33 -23.42 -20.92
N LEU A 105 -6.48 -23.32 -19.87
CA LEU A 105 -5.08 -23.76 -19.95
C LEU A 105 -5.00 -25.28 -20.02
N SER A 106 -4.10 -25.80 -20.86
CA SER A 106 -3.75 -27.22 -20.85
C SER A 106 -3.12 -27.60 -19.49
N VAL A 107 -3.18 -28.91 -19.18
CA VAL A 107 -2.55 -29.43 -17.94
C VAL A 107 -1.07 -29.06 -17.85
N ASN A 108 -0.33 -29.13 -18.96
CA ASN A 108 1.08 -28.76 -19.00
C ASN A 108 1.30 -27.25 -18.71
N GLN A 109 0.42 -26.38 -19.21
CA GLN A 109 0.47 -24.97 -18.94
C GLN A 109 0.12 -24.65 -17.49
N GLN A 110 -0.86 -25.34 -16.90
CA GLN A 110 -1.21 -25.20 -15.49
C GLN A 110 -0.04 -25.60 -14.59
N ILE A 111 0.58 -26.76 -14.88
CA ILE A 111 1.77 -27.22 -14.15
C ILE A 111 2.92 -26.22 -14.30
N ALA A 112 3.18 -25.71 -15.49
CA ALA A 112 4.23 -24.70 -15.73
C ALA A 112 3.94 -23.42 -14.94
N GLY A 113 2.69 -22.96 -14.90
CA GLY A 113 2.28 -21.80 -14.12
C GLY A 113 2.50 -21.98 -12.62
N ASP A 114 2.20 -23.15 -12.08
CA ASP A 114 2.41 -23.48 -10.67
C ASP A 114 3.90 -23.61 -10.32
N VAL A 115 4.68 -24.30 -11.17
CA VAL A 115 6.14 -24.49 -10.96
C VAL A 115 6.90 -23.16 -10.99
N PHE A 116 6.51 -22.25 -11.90
CA PHE A 116 7.13 -20.92 -11.99
C PHE A 116 6.48 -19.88 -11.10
N ASP A 117 5.56 -20.27 -10.21
CA ASP A 117 4.82 -19.37 -9.33
C ASP A 117 4.07 -18.23 -10.08
N SER A 118 3.70 -18.50 -11.33
CA SER A 118 3.12 -17.51 -12.23
C SER A 118 1.73 -17.05 -11.80
N PHE A 119 1.03 -17.84 -10.97
CA PHE A 119 -0.34 -17.56 -10.55
C PHE A 119 -0.47 -17.03 -9.11
N GLY A 120 0.62 -16.93 -8.35
CA GLY A 120 0.56 -16.44 -6.98
C GLY A 120 0.11 -14.98 -6.90
N SER A 121 0.62 -14.11 -7.78
CA SER A 121 0.22 -12.71 -7.88
C SER A 121 -1.21 -12.53 -8.42
N GLU A 122 -1.64 -13.37 -9.34
CA GLU A 122 -2.98 -13.37 -9.93
C GLU A 122 -4.02 -13.86 -8.91
N LYS A 123 -3.74 -14.96 -8.20
CA LYS A 123 -4.58 -15.44 -7.07
C LYS A 123 -4.72 -14.35 -6.01
N HIS A 124 -3.62 -13.66 -5.67
CA HIS A 124 -3.64 -12.53 -4.75
C HIS A 124 -4.53 -11.39 -5.27
N ALA A 125 -4.36 -10.97 -6.52
CA ALA A 125 -5.15 -9.89 -7.13
C ALA A 125 -6.65 -10.21 -7.14
N VAL A 126 -7.03 -11.44 -7.50
CA VAL A 126 -8.41 -11.92 -7.44
C VAL A 126 -8.95 -11.92 -6.00
N GLY A 127 -8.16 -12.40 -5.03
CA GLY A 127 -8.54 -12.39 -3.62
C GLY A 127 -8.78 -10.97 -3.08
N ILE A 128 -7.91 -10.02 -3.43
CA ILE A 128 -8.10 -8.59 -3.09
C ILE A 128 -9.35 -8.01 -3.76
N ALA A 129 -9.61 -8.36 -5.03
CA ALA A 129 -10.83 -7.92 -5.71
C ALA A 129 -12.10 -8.47 -5.04
N GLN A 130 -12.10 -9.74 -4.63
CA GLN A 130 -13.19 -10.35 -3.87
C GLN A 130 -13.39 -9.66 -2.50
N ALA A 131 -12.29 -9.31 -1.82
CA ALA A 131 -12.34 -8.57 -0.56
C ALA A 131 -12.99 -7.18 -0.73
N TRP A 132 -12.60 -6.43 -1.77
CA TRP A 132 -13.22 -5.15 -2.12
C TRP A 132 -14.72 -5.30 -2.40
N LEU A 133 -15.12 -6.31 -3.19
CA LEU A 133 -16.53 -6.56 -3.52
C LEU A 133 -17.36 -6.83 -2.29
N ALA A 134 -16.92 -7.74 -1.42
CA ALA A 134 -17.60 -8.07 -0.18
C ALA A 134 -17.72 -6.82 0.72
N TYR A 135 -16.65 -6.04 0.83
CA TYR A 135 -16.64 -4.81 1.63
C TYR A 135 -17.63 -3.77 1.10
N ARG A 136 -17.65 -3.52 -0.20
CA ARG A 136 -18.58 -2.59 -0.85
C ARG A 136 -20.06 -3.03 -0.76
N GLN A 137 -20.29 -4.33 -0.53
CA GLN A 137 -21.62 -4.89 -0.29
C GLN A 137 -22.02 -4.89 1.20
N GLY A 138 -21.16 -4.40 2.11
CA GLY A 138 -21.37 -4.39 3.55
C GLY A 138 -21.05 -5.72 4.23
N GLU A 139 -20.51 -6.70 3.51
CA GLU A 139 -20.17 -8.03 4.01
C GLU A 139 -18.75 -8.00 4.66
N GLN A 140 -18.57 -7.21 5.73
CA GLN A 140 -17.26 -6.91 6.30
C GLN A 140 -16.48 -8.17 6.70
N GLN A 141 -17.11 -9.12 7.41
CA GLN A 141 -16.43 -10.33 7.85
C GLN A 141 -15.89 -11.14 6.65
N ARG A 142 -16.69 -11.27 5.63
CA ARG A 142 -16.30 -11.95 4.39
C ARG A 142 -15.18 -11.23 3.65
N ALA A 143 -15.18 -9.90 3.68
CA ALA A 143 -14.10 -9.09 3.12
C ALA A 143 -12.76 -9.37 3.83
N PHE A 144 -12.78 -9.48 5.17
CA PHE A 144 -11.57 -9.81 5.95
C PHE A 144 -11.08 -11.24 5.67
N GLU A 145 -12.00 -12.20 5.52
CA GLU A 145 -11.66 -13.58 5.13
C GLU A 145 -10.99 -13.63 3.75
N PHE A 146 -11.56 -12.96 2.74
CA PHE A 146 -10.95 -12.87 1.43
C PHE A 146 -9.58 -12.19 1.46
N LEU A 147 -9.43 -11.09 2.22
CA LEU A 147 -8.15 -10.43 2.40
C LEU A 147 -7.08 -11.38 2.93
N LEU A 148 -7.37 -12.10 4.01
CA LEU A 148 -6.41 -13.02 4.62
C LEU A 148 -6.13 -14.24 3.73
N LYS A 149 -7.16 -14.77 3.06
CA LYS A 149 -7.02 -15.89 2.12
C LYS A 149 -6.19 -15.52 0.89
N SER A 150 -6.23 -14.26 0.46
CA SER A 150 -5.48 -13.80 -0.72
C SER A 150 -3.96 -14.01 -0.61
N ILE A 151 -3.42 -14.08 0.60
CA ILE A 151 -2.00 -14.30 0.88
C ILE A 151 -1.68 -15.72 1.38
N GLU A 152 -2.67 -16.57 1.55
CA GLU A 152 -2.47 -17.99 1.96
C GLU A 152 -2.19 -18.90 0.75
N SER A 153 -2.60 -18.50 -0.43
CA SER A 153 -2.59 -19.36 -1.64
C SER A 153 -1.23 -19.48 -2.33
N GLY A 154 -0.17 -19.13 -1.66
CA GLY A 154 1.19 -19.36 -2.14
C GLY A 154 1.99 -18.09 -2.35
N SER A 155 3.29 -18.24 -2.20
CA SER A 155 4.25 -17.22 -2.57
C SER A 155 4.38 -17.15 -4.08
N SER A 156 4.68 -15.98 -4.61
CA SER A 156 5.16 -15.82 -5.98
C SER A 156 6.44 -14.99 -5.96
N ALA A 157 7.28 -15.13 -6.98
CA ALA A 157 8.49 -14.32 -7.10
C ALA A 157 8.17 -12.82 -7.02
N VAL A 158 7.02 -12.40 -7.56
CA VAL A 158 6.52 -11.02 -7.51
C VAL A 158 6.14 -10.62 -6.08
N LEU A 159 5.34 -11.42 -5.38
CA LEU A 159 4.92 -11.13 -4.01
C LEU A 159 6.11 -11.16 -3.04
N ASN A 160 7.05 -12.08 -3.25
CA ASN A 160 8.27 -12.18 -2.42
C ASN A 160 9.19 -10.96 -2.61
N SER A 161 9.27 -10.42 -3.84
CA SER A 161 10.17 -9.31 -4.17
C SER A 161 9.55 -7.94 -3.86
N PHE A 162 8.29 -7.74 -4.23
CA PHE A 162 7.64 -6.42 -4.19
C PHE A 162 6.60 -6.29 -3.08
N GLY A 163 6.21 -7.39 -2.45
CA GLY A 163 5.16 -7.44 -1.44
C GLY A 163 3.76 -7.49 -2.04
N PRO A 164 2.76 -7.68 -1.15
CA PRO A 164 1.36 -7.73 -1.54
C PRO A 164 0.77 -6.34 -1.80
N ASP A 165 -0.45 -6.31 -2.34
CA ASP A 165 -1.22 -5.10 -2.48
C ASP A 165 -1.75 -4.60 -1.13
N PHE A 166 -1.48 -3.33 -0.80
CA PHE A 166 -1.95 -2.67 0.41
C PHE A 166 -3.11 -1.69 0.15
N SER A 167 -3.68 -1.64 -1.05
CA SER A 167 -4.76 -0.69 -1.37
C SER A 167 -6.00 -0.93 -0.50
N PHE A 168 -6.43 -2.18 -0.37
CA PHE A 168 -7.56 -2.55 0.48
C PHE A 168 -7.24 -2.43 1.96
N VAL A 169 -6.04 -2.79 2.38
CA VAL A 169 -5.56 -2.63 3.77
C VAL A 169 -5.58 -1.15 4.18
N ARG A 170 -5.16 -0.26 3.28
CA ARG A 170 -5.24 1.19 3.49
C ARG A 170 -6.66 1.66 3.69
N GLN A 171 -7.60 1.17 2.89
CA GLN A 171 -9.02 1.50 3.04
C GLN A 171 -9.55 1.03 4.38
N LEU A 172 -9.33 -0.23 4.74
CA LEU A 172 -9.76 -0.79 6.01
C LEU A 172 -9.24 0.00 7.22
N TYR A 173 -7.97 0.39 7.17
CA TYR A 173 -7.38 1.17 8.25
C TYR A 173 -7.99 2.56 8.38
N ARG A 174 -8.25 3.23 7.26
CA ARG A 174 -8.96 4.53 7.23
C ARG A 174 -10.37 4.45 7.81
N ASP A 175 -11.03 3.31 7.61
CA ASP A 175 -12.39 3.05 8.10
C ASP A 175 -12.40 2.51 9.55
N GLY A 176 -11.23 2.43 10.22
CA GLY A 176 -11.09 2.05 11.62
C GLY A 176 -10.96 0.54 11.88
N HIS A 177 -10.87 -0.28 10.84
CA HIS A 177 -10.73 -1.74 10.98
C HIS A 177 -9.28 -2.16 11.24
N THR A 178 -8.75 -1.81 12.41
CA THR A 178 -7.34 -2.01 12.77
C THR A 178 -6.95 -3.48 12.92
N ALA A 179 -7.80 -4.32 13.53
CA ALA A 179 -7.47 -5.73 13.83
C ALA A 179 -7.16 -6.57 12.57
N PRO A 180 -8.00 -6.59 11.51
CA PRO A 180 -7.69 -7.34 10.28
C PRO A 180 -6.46 -6.77 9.57
N VAL A 181 -6.19 -5.46 9.65
CA VAL A 181 -5.01 -4.82 9.09
C VAL A 181 -3.73 -5.34 9.76
N ILE A 182 -3.68 -5.37 11.09
CA ILE A 182 -2.53 -5.91 11.85
C ILE A 182 -2.33 -7.39 11.52
N THR A 183 -3.41 -8.18 11.46
CA THR A 183 -3.34 -9.59 11.11
C THR A 183 -2.74 -9.80 9.72
N TYR A 184 -3.19 -9.02 8.73
CA TYR A 184 -2.66 -9.08 7.37
C TYR A 184 -1.17 -8.73 7.32
N ILE A 185 -0.75 -7.62 7.93
CA ILE A 185 0.65 -7.19 7.99
C ILE A 185 1.53 -8.32 8.57
N ASN A 186 1.10 -8.94 9.67
CA ASN A 186 1.85 -10.02 10.30
C ASN A 186 1.94 -11.27 9.42
N LYS A 187 0.86 -11.65 8.71
CA LYS A 187 0.85 -12.81 7.80
C LYS A 187 1.80 -12.62 6.61
N THR A 188 2.05 -11.38 6.15
CA THR A 188 3.00 -11.14 5.05
C THR A 188 4.43 -11.61 5.34
N ARG A 189 4.80 -11.84 6.62
CA ARG A 189 6.11 -12.40 7.02
C ARG A 189 6.37 -13.79 6.46
N GLN A 190 5.34 -14.52 6.08
CA GLN A 190 5.45 -15.89 5.57
C GLN A 190 6.11 -15.97 4.19
N PHE A 191 6.03 -14.89 3.39
CA PHE A 191 6.56 -14.90 2.02
C PHE A 191 7.38 -13.64 1.68
N TRP A 192 7.02 -12.47 2.22
CA TRP A 192 7.71 -11.21 1.95
C TRP A 192 8.75 -10.95 3.04
N THR A 193 9.96 -11.48 2.85
CA THR A 193 11.02 -11.54 3.86
C THR A 193 12.20 -10.62 3.54
N GLY A 194 13.04 -10.34 4.54
CA GLY A 194 14.26 -9.55 4.43
C GLY A 194 14.17 -8.20 5.12
N THR A 195 15.30 -7.52 5.23
CA THR A 195 15.44 -6.28 6.03
C THR A 195 14.45 -5.19 5.65
N ARG A 196 14.23 -4.98 4.34
CA ARG A 196 13.31 -3.92 3.88
C ARG A 196 11.84 -4.21 4.24
N PRO A 197 11.27 -5.38 3.93
CA PRO A 197 9.94 -5.75 4.37
C PRO A 197 9.74 -5.72 5.89
N ASP A 198 10.73 -6.20 6.65
CA ASP A 198 10.66 -6.21 8.12
C ASP A 198 10.63 -4.79 8.69
N ASN A 199 11.44 -3.89 8.15
CA ASN A 199 11.41 -2.47 8.50
C ASN A 199 10.06 -1.83 8.21
N LEU A 200 9.48 -2.08 7.04
CA LEU A 200 8.17 -1.52 6.66
C LEU A 200 7.09 -2.00 7.62
N ARG A 201 7.00 -3.31 7.89
CA ARG A 201 6.03 -3.87 8.85
C ARG A 201 6.20 -3.27 10.24
N TYR A 202 7.45 -3.16 10.69
CA TYR A 202 7.74 -2.57 11.99
C TYR A 202 7.24 -1.14 12.08
N VAL A 203 7.58 -0.31 11.09
CA VAL A 203 7.15 1.09 11.02
C VAL A 203 5.62 1.19 11.01
N TRP A 204 4.94 0.44 10.15
CA TRP A 204 3.48 0.47 10.08
C TRP A 204 2.82 0.07 11.39
N LEU A 205 3.31 -0.98 12.04
CA LEU A 205 2.78 -1.42 13.33
C LEU A 205 3.02 -0.40 14.45
N GLN A 206 4.18 0.31 14.45
CA GLN A 206 4.42 1.40 15.39
C GLN A 206 3.48 2.59 15.14
N MET A 207 3.29 2.98 13.89
CA MET A 207 2.38 4.07 13.53
C MET A 207 0.92 3.71 13.88
N ILE A 208 0.48 2.49 13.58
CA ILE A 208 -0.85 1.99 13.96
C ILE A 208 -1.03 2.01 15.48
N LYS A 209 -0.04 1.54 16.24
CA LYS A 209 -0.08 1.54 17.71
C LYS A 209 -0.18 2.95 18.28
N ALA A 210 0.43 3.93 17.63
CA ALA A 210 0.36 5.33 18.00
C ALA A 210 -0.92 6.04 17.51
N GLY A 211 -1.79 5.36 16.74
CA GLY A 211 -3.00 5.95 16.17
C GLY A 211 -2.76 6.85 14.96
N CYS A 212 -1.58 6.79 14.35
CA CYS A 212 -1.24 7.61 13.20
C CYS A 212 -1.91 7.13 11.93
N PRO A 213 -2.33 8.02 11.02
CA PRO A 213 -2.60 7.66 9.63
C PRO A 213 -1.39 6.99 8.97
N VAL A 214 -1.60 5.93 8.18
CA VAL A 214 -0.53 5.13 7.55
C VAL A 214 -0.77 5.05 6.05
N GLN A 215 0.28 5.27 5.24
CA GLN A 215 0.23 5.17 3.77
C GLN A 215 0.34 3.72 3.29
N PHE A 216 0.97 2.86 4.07
CA PHE A 216 1.42 1.52 3.71
C PHE A 216 2.34 1.55 2.49
N ASP A 217 3.33 2.44 2.52
CA ASP A 217 4.41 2.53 1.54
C ASP A 217 5.75 2.92 2.20
N PHE A 218 6.78 3.10 1.37
CA PHE A 218 8.12 3.43 1.85
C PHE A 218 8.20 4.79 2.57
N TYR A 219 7.36 5.75 2.22
CA TYR A 219 7.40 7.09 2.85
C TYR A 219 7.08 7.06 4.33
N ASP A 220 6.37 6.04 4.82
CA ASP A 220 6.10 5.89 6.25
C ASP A 220 7.39 5.74 7.06
N THR A 221 8.47 5.19 6.48
CA THR A 221 9.79 5.08 7.15
C THR A 221 10.46 6.44 7.40
N ILE A 222 10.10 7.43 6.62
CA ILE A 222 10.54 8.82 6.80
C ILE A 222 9.64 9.50 7.83
N LYS A 223 8.33 9.39 7.63
CA LYS A 223 7.32 10.05 8.47
C LYS A 223 7.35 9.59 9.91
N VAL A 224 7.57 8.32 10.19
CA VAL A 224 7.69 7.81 11.57
C VAL A 224 8.77 8.54 12.37
N LYS A 225 9.87 8.94 11.73
CA LYS A 225 10.96 9.70 12.35
C LYS A 225 10.56 11.17 12.57
N GLU A 226 9.94 11.79 11.59
CA GLU A 226 9.43 13.17 11.68
C GLU A 226 8.38 13.32 12.78
N LEU A 227 7.55 12.30 12.99
CA LEU A 227 6.56 12.24 14.06
C LEU A 227 7.16 11.97 15.45
N GLY A 228 8.49 11.77 15.54
CA GLY A 228 9.17 11.49 16.80
C GLY A 228 8.85 10.11 17.39
N LEU A 229 8.30 9.20 16.61
CA LEU A 229 8.07 7.83 17.02
C LEU A 229 9.40 7.07 17.03
N SER A 230 9.69 6.36 18.15
CA SER A 230 10.93 5.61 18.29
C SER A 230 10.97 4.45 17.28
N VAL A 231 11.91 4.53 16.37
CA VAL A 231 12.28 3.40 15.49
C VAL A 231 13.51 2.77 16.11
N ARG A 232 13.37 1.64 16.80
CA ARG A 232 14.53 0.81 17.16
C ARG A 232 15.11 0.27 15.86
N ASP A 233 16.41 0.44 15.65
CA ASP A 233 17.09 -0.17 14.52
C ASP A 233 16.84 -1.68 14.54
N VAL A 234 16.29 -2.21 13.45
CA VAL A 234 15.99 -3.65 13.30
C VAL A 234 17.26 -4.49 13.44
N ASN A 235 18.42 -3.91 13.09
CA ASN A 235 19.73 -4.53 13.24
C ASN A 235 20.15 -4.83 14.69
N GLN A 236 19.45 -4.28 15.71
CA GLN A 236 19.74 -4.57 17.12
C GLN A 236 18.90 -5.73 17.68
N ARG A 237 17.93 -6.26 16.94
CA ARG A 237 17.09 -7.38 17.42
C ARG A 237 17.70 -8.75 17.20
N GLU A 238 18.52 -8.95 16.16
CA GLU A 238 19.20 -10.23 15.92
C GLU A 238 20.26 -10.56 17.00
N ALA A 239 20.69 -9.57 17.79
CA ALA A 239 21.67 -9.76 18.87
C ALA A 239 21.05 -10.05 20.25
N ALA A 240 19.73 -9.96 20.41
CA ALA A 240 19.07 -10.12 21.71
C ALA A 240 18.26 -11.42 21.87
N ASP A 241 18.08 -12.19 20.78
CA ASP A 241 17.30 -13.44 20.77
C ASP A 241 18.18 -14.69 20.50
N TYR A 242 19.52 -14.59 20.71
CA TYR A 242 20.46 -15.72 20.74
C TYR A 242 21.11 -15.88 22.10
#